data_8eeaf4d5667dea60bcce991270e2a6f8
#
_entry.id   8eeaf4d5667dea60bcce991270e2a6f8
#
_cell.length_a   1.000
_cell.length_b   1.000
_cell.length_c   1.000
_cell.angle_alpha   90.00
_cell.angle_beta   90.00
_cell.angle_gamma   90.00
#
_symmetry.space_group_name_H-M   'P 1'
#
loop_
_entity.id
_entity.type
_entity.pdbx_description
1 polymer ?
#
loop_
_entity_poly.entity_id
_entity_poly.type
_entity_poly.pdbx_seq_one_letter_code
_entity_poly.pdbx_strand_id
1 'polypeptide(L)'
;MMPFPDIFPVPLIHINETNSTNNYLQSLCSKQKMEELTVVVADFQTSGRGQRGNSWESDPGKNLLFSTVIFPEFLEARRQFLISQVISLAIKEELDTYTSDISIKWPNDIYWKEKKICGMLIENDLMGRNISQSIAGIGVNINQEIFHSSAPNPVSLVQITGEEHDLFEILKNIMLRIQSYYSLLKKGDTTSIACQYEKSLFRREGIHRYKDANGEFLARIVCVEPEGKLILEDEKLIKRGYMFKEVEYLLK
;
A
#
# COMPACT_ATOMS: atom_id res chain seq x y z
N MET A 1 -17.20 -17.29 -12.36
CA MET A 1 -15.89 -17.35 -11.69
C MET A 1 -14.91 -17.93 -12.70
N MET A 2 -13.97 -17.12 -13.24
CA MET A 2 -12.92 -17.68 -14.10
C MET A 2 -11.87 -18.31 -13.18
N PRO A 3 -11.46 -19.56 -13.41
CA PRO A 3 -10.38 -20.15 -12.63
C PRO A 3 -9.10 -19.34 -12.89
N PHE A 4 -8.37 -18.99 -11.83
CA PHE A 4 -7.03 -18.44 -11.99
C PHE A 4 -6.18 -19.44 -12.79
N PRO A 5 -5.44 -19.00 -13.82
CA PRO A 5 -4.64 -19.91 -14.63
C PRO A 5 -3.52 -20.56 -13.80
N ASP A 6 -3.11 -21.76 -14.17
CA ASP A 6 -2.11 -22.58 -13.48
C ASP A 6 -0.71 -21.95 -13.39
N ILE A 7 -0.46 -20.83 -14.09
CA ILE A 7 0.85 -20.15 -14.13
C ILE A 7 0.73 -18.75 -13.55
N PHE A 8 1.07 -18.63 -12.26
CA PHE A 8 1.25 -17.35 -11.57
C PHE A 8 2.71 -17.19 -11.12
N PRO A 9 3.30 -15.99 -11.10
CA PRO A 9 4.75 -15.80 -10.87
C PRO A 9 5.22 -16.17 -9.46
N VAL A 10 4.29 -16.32 -8.51
CA VAL A 10 4.55 -16.66 -7.11
C VAL A 10 3.46 -17.62 -6.62
N PRO A 11 3.65 -18.33 -5.47
CA PRO A 11 2.60 -19.18 -4.93
C PRO A 11 1.32 -18.39 -4.65
N LEU A 12 0.18 -18.83 -5.20
CA LEU A 12 -1.12 -18.18 -5.11
C LEU A 12 -2.16 -19.07 -4.44
N ILE A 13 -2.87 -18.52 -3.48
CA ILE A 13 -4.02 -19.14 -2.81
C ILE A 13 -5.22 -18.23 -3.04
N HIS A 14 -6.18 -18.72 -3.83
CA HIS A 14 -7.46 -18.03 -4.06
C HIS A 14 -8.53 -18.58 -3.13
N ILE A 15 -9.30 -17.69 -2.53
CA ILE A 15 -10.42 -18.03 -1.65
C ILE A 15 -11.64 -17.15 -1.99
N ASN A 16 -12.83 -17.72 -1.92
CA ASN A 16 -14.05 -16.97 -2.24
C ASN A 16 -14.34 -15.90 -1.19
N GLU A 17 -14.23 -16.26 0.10
CA GLU A 17 -14.57 -15.37 1.22
C GLU A 17 -13.67 -15.63 2.43
N THR A 18 -13.32 -14.55 3.13
CA THR A 18 -12.64 -14.59 4.43
C THR A 18 -13.00 -13.36 5.26
N ASN A 19 -12.67 -13.37 6.55
CA ASN A 19 -12.79 -12.15 7.35
C ASN A 19 -11.73 -11.09 6.93
N SER A 20 -10.50 -11.52 6.68
CA SER A 20 -9.38 -10.69 6.22
C SER A 20 -8.29 -11.56 5.62
N THR A 21 -7.76 -11.19 4.46
CA THR A 21 -6.65 -11.89 3.82
C THR A 21 -5.38 -11.86 4.68
N ASN A 22 -5.12 -10.78 5.43
CA ASN A 22 -4.02 -10.72 6.40
C ASN A 22 -4.18 -11.80 7.50
N ASN A 23 -5.36 -11.87 8.12
CA ASN A 23 -5.62 -12.86 9.17
C ASN A 23 -5.50 -14.29 8.64
N TYR A 24 -5.99 -14.52 7.43
CA TYR A 24 -5.92 -15.83 6.78
C TYR A 24 -4.46 -16.23 6.54
N LEU A 25 -3.67 -15.35 5.92
CA LEU A 25 -2.26 -15.60 5.64
C LEU A 25 -1.44 -15.75 6.94
N GLN A 26 -1.70 -14.93 7.97
CA GLN A 26 -1.08 -15.06 9.29
C GLN A 26 -1.37 -16.44 9.91
N SER A 27 -2.63 -16.91 9.80
CA SER A 27 -3.00 -18.26 10.27
C SER A 27 -2.28 -19.38 9.50
N LEU A 28 -2.02 -19.21 8.22
CA LEU A 28 -1.22 -20.18 7.44
C LEU A 28 0.24 -20.17 7.89
N CYS A 29 0.86 -19.00 8.02
CA CYS A 29 2.24 -18.84 8.47
C CYS A 29 2.48 -19.44 9.87
N SER A 30 1.46 -19.38 10.75
CA SER A 30 1.56 -19.98 12.10
C SER A 30 1.49 -21.51 12.11
N LYS A 31 0.93 -22.12 11.07
CA LYS A 31 0.72 -23.58 11.00
C LYS A 31 1.77 -24.30 10.15
N GLN A 32 2.34 -23.62 9.18
CA GLN A 32 3.30 -24.20 8.26
C GLN A 32 4.26 -23.14 7.73
N LYS A 33 5.43 -23.58 7.28
CA LYS A 33 6.37 -22.70 6.58
C LYS A 33 5.81 -22.33 5.21
N MET A 34 5.58 -21.03 5.00
CA MET A 34 5.16 -20.50 3.70
C MET A 34 6.38 -20.16 2.84
N GLU A 35 6.20 -20.22 1.52
CA GLU A 35 7.19 -19.69 0.59
C GLU A 35 7.12 -18.15 0.57
N GLU A 36 8.27 -17.52 0.36
CA GLU A 36 8.34 -16.06 0.25
C GLU A 36 7.53 -15.56 -0.95
N LEU A 37 6.88 -14.42 -0.79
CA LEU A 37 5.94 -13.83 -1.75
C LEU A 37 4.65 -14.64 -1.97
N THR A 38 4.36 -15.68 -1.17
CA THR A 38 3.04 -16.33 -1.23
C THR A 38 1.93 -15.29 -1.11
N VAL A 39 0.96 -15.37 -2.01
CA VAL A 39 -0.19 -14.47 -2.08
C VAL A 39 -1.47 -15.22 -1.68
N VAL A 40 -2.27 -14.60 -0.83
CA VAL A 40 -3.67 -14.96 -0.59
C VAL A 40 -4.53 -13.86 -1.20
N VAL A 41 -5.42 -14.21 -2.13
CA VAL A 41 -6.40 -13.30 -2.72
C VAL A 41 -7.81 -13.80 -2.41
N ALA A 42 -8.72 -12.88 -2.07
CA ALA A 42 -10.12 -13.18 -1.77
C ALA A 42 -11.05 -12.42 -2.70
N ASP A 43 -12.15 -13.05 -3.09
CA ASP A 43 -13.22 -12.36 -3.83
C ASP A 43 -13.97 -11.38 -2.91
N PHE A 44 -14.06 -11.72 -1.61
CA PHE A 44 -14.75 -10.89 -0.62
C PHE A 44 -14.14 -10.99 0.78
N GLN A 45 -14.12 -9.85 1.50
CA GLN A 45 -13.76 -9.79 2.92
C GLN A 45 -14.95 -9.33 3.76
N THR A 46 -15.39 -10.15 4.72
CA THR A 46 -16.51 -9.81 5.64
C THR A 46 -16.11 -8.79 6.70
N SER A 47 -14.82 -8.62 6.97
CA SER A 47 -14.28 -7.69 7.97
C SER A 47 -12.94 -7.13 7.49
N GLY A 48 -12.95 -6.52 6.27
CA GLY A 48 -11.76 -5.88 5.70
C GLY A 48 -11.17 -4.85 6.67
N ARG A 49 -9.86 -4.98 6.94
CA ARG A 49 -9.15 -4.12 7.90
C ARG A 49 -8.34 -3.04 7.22
N GLY A 50 -8.41 -1.83 7.76
CA GLY A 50 -7.48 -0.75 7.50
C GLY A 50 -6.59 -0.48 8.71
N GLN A 51 -5.77 0.56 8.65
CA GLN A 51 -4.90 0.93 9.76
C GLN A 51 -5.70 1.46 10.97
N ARG A 52 -5.28 1.05 12.18
CA ARG A 52 -5.77 1.55 13.47
C ARG A 52 -7.31 1.59 13.59
N GLY A 53 -7.97 0.48 13.27
CA GLY A 53 -9.40 0.30 13.46
C GLY A 53 -10.29 0.82 12.33
N ASN A 54 -9.73 1.32 11.25
CA ASN A 54 -10.50 1.60 10.04
C ASN A 54 -10.89 0.29 9.35
N SER A 55 -12.02 0.29 8.65
CA SER A 55 -12.45 -0.80 7.78
C SER A 55 -12.07 -0.53 6.31
N TRP A 56 -12.02 -1.59 5.51
CA TRP A 56 -11.90 -1.54 4.06
C TRP A 56 -13.19 -2.07 3.44
N GLU A 57 -13.86 -1.24 2.66
CA GLU A 57 -15.06 -1.59 1.92
C GLU A 57 -14.71 -2.20 0.57
N SER A 58 -15.43 -3.25 0.17
CA SER A 58 -15.35 -3.82 -1.17
C SER A 58 -16.57 -4.65 -1.48
N ASP A 59 -17.12 -4.48 -2.70
CA ASP A 59 -18.12 -5.39 -3.24
C ASP A 59 -17.49 -6.71 -3.67
N PRO A 60 -18.20 -7.85 -3.55
CA PRO A 60 -17.68 -9.16 -3.95
C PRO A 60 -17.22 -9.20 -5.40
N GLY A 61 -15.97 -9.62 -5.64
CA GLY A 61 -15.41 -9.84 -6.97
C GLY A 61 -15.16 -8.58 -7.80
N LYS A 62 -15.27 -7.37 -7.20
CA LYS A 62 -15.08 -6.10 -7.92
C LYS A 62 -13.70 -5.49 -7.74
N ASN A 63 -13.01 -5.82 -6.67
CA ASN A 63 -11.74 -5.21 -6.31
C ASN A 63 -10.66 -6.26 -6.04
N LEU A 64 -9.40 -5.85 -6.02
CA LEU A 64 -8.32 -6.71 -5.55
C LEU A 64 -8.20 -6.60 -4.03
N LEU A 65 -8.40 -7.74 -3.36
CA LEU A 65 -8.25 -7.90 -1.92
C LEU A 65 -7.25 -9.03 -1.69
N PHE A 66 -6.00 -8.69 -1.41
CA PHE A 66 -4.95 -9.69 -1.28
C PHE A 66 -3.94 -9.35 -0.19
N SER A 67 -3.24 -10.37 0.26
CA SER A 67 -2.10 -10.24 1.17
C SER A 67 -0.94 -11.06 0.66
N THR A 68 0.28 -10.56 0.84
CA THR A 68 1.51 -11.29 0.53
C THR A 68 2.43 -11.32 1.75
N VAL A 69 3.23 -12.39 1.88
CA VAL A 69 4.20 -12.56 2.96
C VAL A 69 5.63 -12.48 2.43
N ILE A 70 6.49 -11.78 3.15
CA ILE A 70 7.93 -11.77 2.94
C ILE A 70 8.66 -12.05 4.27
N PHE A 71 9.89 -12.55 4.18
CA PHE A 71 10.73 -12.87 5.34
C PHE A 71 12.03 -12.04 5.29
N PRO A 72 11.96 -10.73 5.55
CA PRO A 72 13.10 -9.83 5.39
C PRO A 72 14.02 -9.84 6.62
N GLU A 73 14.55 -11.00 7.01
CA GLU A 73 15.42 -11.19 8.17
C GLU A 73 16.71 -10.34 8.12
N PHE A 74 17.08 -9.86 6.93
CA PHE A 74 18.19 -8.94 6.72
C PHE A 74 17.85 -7.49 7.09
N LEU A 75 16.56 -7.16 7.32
CA LEU A 75 16.09 -5.79 7.52
C LEU A 75 15.85 -5.51 9.01
N GLU A 76 16.54 -4.48 9.52
CA GLU A 76 16.30 -4.00 10.89
C GLU A 76 14.89 -3.40 11.02
N ALA A 77 14.22 -3.64 12.16
CA ALA A 77 12.88 -3.14 12.46
C ALA A 77 12.74 -1.61 12.31
N ARG A 78 13.78 -0.85 12.67
CA ARG A 78 13.80 0.61 12.49
C ARG A 78 13.71 1.04 11.01
N ARG A 79 14.00 0.15 10.07
CA ARG A 79 13.93 0.39 8.63
C ARG A 79 12.70 -0.25 7.96
N GLN A 80 11.72 -0.68 8.75
CA GLN A 80 10.51 -1.36 8.27
C GLN A 80 9.74 -0.56 7.21
N PHE A 81 9.87 0.76 7.19
CA PHE A 81 9.20 1.61 6.21
C PHE A 81 9.62 1.34 4.76
N LEU A 82 10.81 0.77 4.54
CA LEU A 82 11.24 0.32 3.20
C LEU A 82 10.30 -0.72 2.59
N ILE A 83 9.63 -1.54 3.40
CA ILE A 83 8.62 -2.49 2.90
C ILE A 83 7.42 -1.73 2.33
N SER A 84 6.95 -0.69 3.04
CA SER A 84 5.88 0.17 2.53
C SER A 84 6.28 0.87 1.24
N GLN A 85 7.51 1.35 1.12
CA GLN A 85 8.02 1.99 -0.10
C GLN A 85 8.04 1.00 -1.28
N VAL A 86 8.57 -0.21 -1.09
CA VAL A 86 8.61 -1.27 -2.11
C VAL A 86 7.21 -1.58 -2.65
N ILE A 87 6.25 -1.80 -1.75
CA ILE A 87 4.89 -2.18 -2.13
C ILE A 87 4.15 -1.01 -2.79
N SER A 88 4.29 0.20 -2.23
CA SER A 88 3.66 1.40 -2.78
C SER A 88 4.14 1.70 -4.20
N LEU A 89 5.46 1.61 -4.44
CA LEU A 89 6.05 1.81 -5.76
C LEU A 89 5.53 0.79 -6.77
N ALA A 90 5.49 -0.49 -6.40
CA ALA A 90 5.01 -1.56 -7.27
C ALA A 90 3.55 -1.34 -7.71
N ILE A 91 2.67 -0.97 -6.77
CA ILE A 91 1.26 -0.70 -7.05
C ILE A 91 1.10 0.56 -7.90
N LYS A 92 1.84 1.63 -7.56
CA LYS A 92 1.81 2.87 -8.33
C LYS A 92 2.21 2.64 -9.78
N GLU A 93 3.33 1.96 -10.02
CA GLU A 93 3.81 1.67 -11.37
C GLU A 93 2.84 0.82 -12.19
N GLU A 94 2.12 -0.11 -11.55
CA GLU A 94 1.09 -0.86 -12.26
C GLU A 94 -0.07 0.05 -12.63
N LEU A 95 -0.58 0.85 -11.71
CA LEU A 95 -1.70 1.76 -11.97
C LEU A 95 -1.35 2.87 -12.99
N ASP A 96 -0.09 3.30 -13.06
CA ASP A 96 0.40 4.25 -14.06
C ASP A 96 0.27 3.71 -15.51
N THR A 97 0.14 2.40 -15.70
CA THR A 97 -0.06 1.81 -17.03
C THR A 97 -1.48 2.03 -17.56
N TYR A 98 -2.44 2.33 -16.68
CA TYR A 98 -3.85 2.55 -17.02
C TYR A 98 -4.25 4.02 -17.05
N THR A 99 -3.59 4.87 -16.26
CA THR A 99 -3.96 6.28 -16.11
C THR A 99 -2.78 7.12 -15.63
N SER A 100 -2.81 8.43 -15.91
CA SER A 100 -1.89 9.40 -15.32
C SER A 100 -2.34 9.83 -13.91
N ASP A 101 -1.54 10.66 -13.25
CA ASP A 101 -1.83 11.29 -11.95
C ASP A 101 -1.93 10.34 -10.75
N ILE A 102 -1.32 9.15 -10.84
CA ILE A 102 -1.16 8.27 -9.69
C ILE A 102 0.00 8.75 -8.81
N SER A 103 -0.24 8.83 -7.52
CA SER A 103 0.75 9.27 -6.54
C SER A 103 0.63 8.49 -5.23
N ILE A 104 1.70 8.49 -4.43
CA ILE A 104 1.72 7.82 -3.13
C ILE A 104 1.43 8.85 -2.04
N LYS A 105 0.29 8.74 -1.38
CA LYS A 105 0.02 9.54 -0.19
C LYS A 105 0.61 8.84 1.03
N TRP A 106 1.64 9.46 1.59
CA TRP A 106 2.29 8.98 2.81
C TRP A 106 1.27 8.71 3.93
N PRO A 107 1.42 7.59 4.67
CA PRO A 107 2.52 6.64 4.58
C PRO A 107 2.29 5.45 3.62
N ASN A 108 1.04 5.13 3.23
CA ASN A 108 0.68 3.82 2.68
C ASN A 108 -0.58 3.80 1.82
N ASP A 109 -1.01 4.94 1.30
CA ASP A 109 -2.17 5.03 0.40
C ASP A 109 -1.72 5.37 -1.02
N ILE A 110 -2.41 4.85 -2.03
CA ILE A 110 -2.24 5.29 -3.41
C ILE A 110 -3.45 6.15 -3.80
N TYR A 111 -3.14 7.28 -4.39
CA TYR A 111 -4.12 8.27 -4.82
C TYR A 111 -4.07 8.46 -6.33
N TRP A 112 -5.24 8.63 -6.93
CA TRP A 112 -5.42 9.25 -8.24
C TRP A 112 -5.90 10.68 -8.00
N LYS A 113 -5.08 11.67 -8.39
CA LYS A 113 -5.33 13.08 -8.02
C LYS A 113 -5.55 13.21 -6.50
N GLU A 114 -6.71 13.66 -6.06
CA GLU A 114 -7.06 13.79 -4.63
C GLU A 114 -7.96 12.66 -4.11
N LYS A 115 -8.09 11.53 -4.85
CA LYS A 115 -8.96 10.41 -4.50
C LYS A 115 -8.17 9.14 -4.22
N LYS A 116 -8.58 8.39 -3.21
CA LYS A 116 -7.92 7.15 -2.78
C LYS A 116 -8.35 5.97 -3.65
N ILE A 117 -7.39 5.34 -4.35
CA ILE A 117 -7.61 4.13 -5.15
C ILE A 117 -7.11 2.86 -4.44
N CYS A 118 -6.08 2.97 -3.58
CA CYS A 118 -5.53 1.82 -2.87
C CYS A 118 -5.17 2.17 -1.43
N GLY A 119 -5.28 1.18 -0.55
CA GLY A 119 -4.80 1.23 0.82
C GLY A 119 -4.05 -0.04 1.20
N MET A 120 -3.08 0.09 2.12
CA MET A 120 -2.25 -1.03 2.57
C MET A 120 -2.21 -1.12 4.09
N LEU A 121 -2.14 -2.35 4.61
CA LEU A 121 -1.93 -2.67 6.02
C LEU A 121 -0.77 -3.66 6.14
N ILE A 122 0.37 -3.19 6.60
CA ILE A 122 1.58 -4.00 6.78
C ILE A 122 1.72 -4.33 8.26
N GLU A 123 1.83 -5.63 8.56
CA GLU A 123 1.99 -6.17 9.91
C GLU A 123 3.31 -6.95 9.97
N ASN A 124 4.18 -6.58 10.92
CA ASN A 124 5.53 -7.13 11.03
C ASN A 124 5.71 -7.90 12.33
N ASP A 125 6.27 -9.10 12.24
CA ASP A 125 6.77 -9.86 13.37
C ASP A 125 8.28 -9.65 13.51
N LEU A 126 8.76 -9.51 14.74
CA LEU A 126 10.15 -9.20 15.03
C LEU A 126 10.87 -10.38 15.67
N MET A 127 12.14 -10.58 15.29
CA MET A 127 13.07 -11.47 15.95
C MET A 127 14.33 -10.68 16.32
N GLY A 128 14.46 -10.35 17.61
CA GLY A 128 15.52 -9.47 18.06
C GLY A 128 15.39 -8.07 17.50
N ARG A 129 16.35 -7.63 16.70
CA ARG A 129 16.36 -6.31 16.06
C ARG A 129 15.83 -6.32 14.62
N ASN A 130 15.58 -7.49 14.06
CA ASN A 130 15.22 -7.66 12.65
C ASN A 130 13.77 -8.10 12.49
N ILE A 131 13.25 -7.94 11.28
CA ILE A 131 11.91 -8.37 10.91
C ILE A 131 12.00 -9.84 10.50
N SER A 132 11.35 -10.73 11.24
CA SER A 132 11.27 -12.15 10.89
C SER A 132 10.24 -12.43 9.81
N GLN A 133 9.12 -11.72 9.84
CA GLN A 133 8.03 -11.88 8.89
C GLN A 133 7.34 -10.52 8.69
N SER A 134 6.90 -10.27 7.47
CA SER A 134 6.04 -9.12 7.15
C SER A 134 4.89 -9.59 6.27
N ILE A 135 3.66 -9.33 6.69
CA ILE A 135 2.45 -9.56 5.91
C ILE A 135 1.90 -8.21 5.48
N ALA A 136 1.79 -8.03 4.17
CA ALA A 136 1.22 -6.84 3.57
C ALA A 136 -0.15 -7.13 2.99
N GLY A 137 -1.19 -6.61 3.62
CA GLY A 137 -2.56 -6.60 3.09
C GLY A 137 -2.79 -5.38 2.21
N ILE A 138 -3.37 -5.61 1.06
CA ILE A 138 -3.57 -4.59 0.03
C ILE A 138 -5.01 -4.68 -0.48
N GLY A 139 -5.68 -3.53 -0.51
CA GLY A 139 -6.95 -3.34 -1.18
C GLY A 139 -6.80 -2.33 -2.31
N VAL A 140 -7.12 -2.73 -3.55
CA VAL A 140 -7.10 -1.84 -4.71
C VAL A 140 -8.49 -1.80 -5.32
N ASN A 141 -9.07 -0.61 -5.43
CA ASN A 141 -10.36 -0.41 -6.05
C ASN A 141 -10.23 -0.49 -7.58
N ILE A 142 -10.80 -1.52 -8.17
CA ILE A 142 -10.67 -1.78 -9.62
C ILE A 142 -12.01 -1.55 -10.34
N ASN A 143 -12.99 -2.43 -10.13
CA ASN A 143 -14.25 -2.46 -10.89
C ASN A 143 -15.48 -2.08 -10.05
N GLN A 144 -15.31 -1.55 -8.84
CA GLN A 144 -16.42 -1.06 -8.03
C GLN A 144 -16.84 0.33 -8.46
N GLU A 145 -18.11 0.50 -8.79
CA GLU A 145 -18.65 1.78 -9.27
C GLU A 145 -19.20 2.64 -8.13
N ILE A 146 -19.77 2.03 -7.08
CA ILE A 146 -20.44 2.73 -5.99
C ILE A 146 -19.77 2.38 -4.65
N PHE A 147 -19.47 3.41 -3.86
CA PHE A 147 -18.93 3.27 -2.51
C PHE A 147 -19.96 3.76 -1.50
N HIS A 148 -20.20 2.99 -0.44
CA HIS A 148 -21.22 3.24 0.57
C HIS A 148 -20.66 3.66 1.93
N SER A 149 -19.36 3.41 2.17
CA SER A 149 -18.71 3.73 3.44
C SER A 149 -18.45 5.23 3.60
N SER A 150 -18.17 5.62 4.83
CA SER A 150 -17.73 6.99 5.16
C SER A 150 -16.26 7.28 4.79
N ALA A 151 -15.63 6.39 4.02
CA ALA A 151 -14.26 6.62 3.57
C ALA A 151 -14.21 7.91 2.72
N PRO A 152 -13.32 8.85 3.05
CA PRO A 152 -13.24 10.08 2.27
C PRO A 152 -12.72 9.79 0.87
N ASN A 153 -13.42 10.33 -0.14
CA ASN A 153 -12.97 10.38 -1.54
C ASN A 153 -12.42 9.07 -2.16
N PRO A 154 -13.09 7.90 -2.04
CA PRO A 154 -12.66 6.70 -2.74
C PRO A 154 -12.85 6.88 -4.26
N VAL A 155 -12.03 6.15 -5.02
CA VAL A 155 -12.17 6.04 -6.47
C VAL A 155 -11.70 4.64 -6.90
N SER A 156 -12.26 4.13 -7.99
CA SER A 156 -11.84 2.89 -8.63
C SER A 156 -11.28 3.12 -10.02
N LEU A 157 -10.57 2.13 -10.54
CA LEU A 157 -9.98 2.21 -11.87
C LEU A 157 -11.07 2.33 -12.95
N VAL A 158 -12.19 1.60 -12.83
CA VAL A 158 -13.33 1.70 -13.77
C VAL A 158 -13.92 3.10 -13.79
N GLN A 159 -14.02 3.80 -12.66
CA GLN A 159 -14.48 5.19 -12.62
C GLN A 159 -13.52 6.17 -13.29
N ILE A 160 -12.23 5.82 -13.40
CA ILE A 160 -11.21 6.65 -14.03
C ILE A 160 -11.16 6.41 -15.53
N THR A 161 -11.16 5.15 -15.95
CA THR A 161 -10.95 4.72 -17.34
C THR A 161 -12.25 4.57 -18.14
N GLY A 162 -13.36 4.29 -17.46
CA GLY A 162 -14.65 4.01 -18.06
C GLY A 162 -14.86 2.56 -18.54
N GLU A 163 -13.92 1.65 -18.23
CA GLU A 163 -13.99 0.23 -18.64
C GLU A 163 -13.59 -0.71 -17.49
N GLU A 164 -14.17 -1.93 -17.49
CA GLU A 164 -13.78 -2.97 -16.53
C GLU A 164 -12.40 -3.54 -16.87
N HIS A 165 -11.65 -3.91 -15.83
CA HIS A 165 -10.29 -4.43 -15.93
C HIS A 165 -10.18 -5.84 -15.37
N ASP A 166 -9.26 -6.63 -15.93
CA ASP A 166 -8.96 -7.97 -15.46
C ASP A 166 -8.17 -7.91 -14.14
N LEU A 167 -8.82 -8.35 -13.05
CA LEU A 167 -8.24 -8.37 -11.71
C LEU A 167 -7.00 -9.28 -11.64
N PHE A 168 -7.01 -10.39 -12.39
CA PHE A 168 -5.91 -11.33 -12.36
C PHE A 168 -4.65 -10.74 -13.02
N GLU A 169 -4.78 -10.11 -14.19
CA GLU A 169 -3.64 -9.49 -14.87
C GLU A 169 -3.05 -8.34 -14.03
N ILE A 170 -3.88 -7.52 -13.40
CA ILE A 170 -3.40 -6.46 -12.50
C ILE A 170 -2.66 -7.07 -11.30
N LEU A 171 -3.22 -8.10 -10.65
CA LEU A 171 -2.57 -8.76 -9.50
C LEU A 171 -1.22 -9.37 -9.90
N LYS A 172 -1.17 -10.07 -11.03
CA LYS A 172 0.05 -10.67 -11.57
C LYS A 172 1.15 -9.62 -11.79
N ASN A 173 0.80 -8.51 -12.43
CA ASN A 173 1.75 -7.45 -12.72
C ASN A 173 2.22 -6.74 -11.44
N ILE A 174 1.33 -6.48 -10.47
CA ILE A 174 1.71 -5.96 -9.15
C ILE A 174 2.71 -6.90 -8.47
N MET A 175 2.48 -8.22 -8.50
CA MET A 175 3.38 -9.17 -7.85
C MET A 175 4.75 -9.25 -8.52
N LEU A 176 4.82 -9.17 -9.85
CA LEU A 176 6.10 -9.09 -10.58
C LEU A 176 6.89 -7.82 -10.20
N ARG A 177 6.21 -6.68 -10.05
CA ARG A 177 6.83 -5.43 -9.62
C ARG A 177 7.27 -5.49 -8.15
N ILE A 178 6.44 -6.06 -7.25
CA ILE A 178 6.83 -6.28 -5.84
C ILE A 178 8.09 -7.15 -5.79
N GLN A 179 8.15 -8.25 -6.55
CA GLN A 179 9.32 -9.12 -6.63
C GLN A 179 10.57 -8.37 -7.10
N SER A 180 10.42 -7.49 -8.10
CA SER A 180 11.51 -6.66 -8.62
C SER A 180 12.04 -5.69 -7.55
N TYR A 181 11.17 -4.88 -6.94
CA TYR A 181 11.56 -3.92 -5.89
C TYR A 181 12.10 -4.62 -4.64
N TYR A 182 11.52 -5.74 -4.24
CA TYR A 182 12.01 -6.51 -3.11
C TYR A 182 13.39 -7.11 -3.39
N SER A 183 13.68 -7.48 -4.64
CA SER A 183 15.02 -7.90 -5.06
C SER A 183 16.04 -6.77 -4.96
N LEU A 184 15.67 -5.52 -5.28
CA LEU A 184 16.52 -4.36 -5.05
C LEU A 184 16.78 -4.15 -3.55
N LEU A 185 15.74 -4.28 -2.73
CA LEU A 185 15.87 -4.17 -1.28
C LEU A 185 16.81 -5.24 -0.70
N LYS A 186 16.71 -6.50 -1.16
CA LYS A 186 17.64 -7.59 -0.79
C LYS A 186 19.09 -7.30 -1.18
N LYS A 187 19.31 -6.60 -2.29
CA LYS A 187 20.65 -6.18 -2.74
C LYS A 187 21.18 -4.96 -1.98
N GLY A 188 20.37 -4.37 -1.09
CA GLY A 188 20.74 -3.18 -0.32
C GLY A 188 20.59 -1.85 -1.06
N ASP A 189 19.97 -1.83 -2.25
CA ASP A 189 19.73 -0.60 -3.02
C ASP A 189 18.54 0.21 -2.47
N THR A 190 18.69 0.63 -1.23
CA THR A 190 17.65 1.40 -0.54
C THR A 190 17.59 2.85 -0.99
N THR A 191 18.69 3.39 -1.55
CA THR A 191 18.75 4.75 -2.05
C THR A 191 17.88 4.95 -3.28
N SER A 192 17.93 4.03 -4.25
CA SER A 192 17.07 4.08 -5.43
C SER A 192 15.59 3.97 -5.06
N ILE A 193 15.26 3.06 -4.13
CA ILE A 193 13.87 2.88 -3.63
C ILE A 193 13.38 4.19 -2.98
N ALA A 194 14.14 4.76 -2.03
CA ALA A 194 13.75 5.99 -1.34
C ALA A 194 13.60 7.17 -2.31
N CYS A 195 14.53 7.33 -3.27
CA CYS A 195 14.47 8.39 -4.27
C CYS A 195 13.23 8.28 -5.16
N GLN A 196 12.90 7.08 -5.64
CA GLN A 196 11.71 6.84 -6.45
C GLN A 196 10.41 7.07 -5.64
N TYR A 197 10.39 6.61 -4.38
CA TYR A 197 9.27 6.84 -3.48
C TYR A 197 9.03 8.34 -3.25
N GLU A 198 10.06 9.12 -2.93
CA GLU A 198 9.94 10.56 -2.71
C GLU A 198 9.43 11.31 -3.95
N LYS A 199 9.93 10.95 -5.16
CA LYS A 199 9.45 11.53 -6.42
C LYS A 199 7.98 11.20 -6.69
N SER A 200 7.49 10.09 -6.16
CA SER A 200 6.12 9.60 -6.35
C SER A 200 5.13 10.13 -5.32
N LEU A 201 5.58 10.95 -4.35
CA LEU A 201 4.72 11.42 -3.27
C LEU A 201 3.62 12.37 -3.77
N PHE A 202 2.40 12.12 -3.29
CA PHE A 202 1.28 13.04 -3.40
C PHE A 202 1.66 14.39 -2.76
N ARG A 203 1.43 15.50 -3.47
CA ARG A 203 1.83 16.85 -3.04
C ARG A 203 3.33 17.01 -2.81
N ARG A 204 4.14 16.29 -3.58
CA ARG A 204 5.61 16.42 -3.52
C ARG A 204 6.06 17.83 -3.82
N GLU A 205 5.42 18.47 -4.79
CA GLU A 205 5.74 19.83 -5.22
C GLU A 205 4.77 20.85 -4.63
N GLY A 206 5.28 22.05 -4.37
CA GLY A 206 4.50 23.19 -3.89
C GLY A 206 4.24 23.21 -2.39
N ILE A 207 3.47 24.22 -1.98
CA ILE A 207 3.04 24.44 -0.59
C ILE A 207 1.56 24.04 -0.48
N HIS A 208 1.25 23.22 0.51
CA HIS A 208 -0.10 22.67 0.72
C HIS A 208 -0.54 22.83 2.17
N ARG A 209 -1.86 22.68 2.37
CA ARG A 209 -2.47 22.78 3.71
C ARG A 209 -2.37 21.44 4.44
N TYR A 210 -1.89 21.53 5.67
CA TYR A 210 -1.82 20.43 6.63
C TYR A 210 -2.43 20.86 7.95
N LYS A 211 -2.74 19.86 8.81
CA LYS A 211 -3.20 20.08 10.17
C LYS A 211 -2.47 19.14 11.12
N ASP A 212 -1.99 19.67 12.23
CA ASP A 212 -1.42 18.90 13.35
C ASP A 212 -2.16 19.23 14.66
N ALA A 213 -1.64 18.79 15.80
CA ALA A 213 -2.20 19.07 17.12
C ALA A 213 -2.26 20.58 17.45
N ASN A 214 -1.46 21.42 16.79
CA ASN A 214 -1.40 22.86 17.01
C ASN A 214 -2.31 23.65 16.04
N GLY A 215 -2.95 22.99 15.09
CA GLY A 215 -3.85 23.60 14.11
C GLY A 215 -3.43 23.44 12.67
N GLU A 216 -4.02 24.26 11.79
CA GLU A 216 -3.74 24.25 10.36
C GLU A 216 -2.51 25.08 10.04
N PHE A 217 -1.72 24.64 9.06
CA PHE A 217 -0.54 25.33 8.58
C PHE A 217 -0.26 25.02 7.10
N LEU A 218 0.52 25.88 6.46
CA LEU A 218 1.02 25.69 5.11
C LEU A 218 2.45 25.14 5.16
N ALA A 219 2.74 24.10 4.38
CA ALA A 219 4.05 23.50 4.31
C ALA A 219 4.30 22.78 2.99
N ARG A 220 5.57 22.49 2.71
CA ARG A 220 6.02 21.59 1.65
C ARG A 220 6.63 20.31 2.23
N ILE A 221 6.58 19.23 1.47
CA ILE A 221 7.28 18.00 1.82
C ILE A 221 8.79 18.21 1.56
N VAL A 222 9.62 17.95 2.55
CA VAL A 222 11.09 17.96 2.42
C VAL A 222 11.58 16.56 2.02
N CYS A 223 11.30 15.56 2.86
CA CYS A 223 11.68 14.16 2.66
C CYS A 223 10.86 13.23 3.55
N VAL A 224 11.06 11.94 3.37
CA VAL A 224 10.64 10.92 4.33
C VAL A 224 11.89 10.24 4.88
N GLU A 225 12.12 10.30 6.18
CA GLU A 225 13.28 9.68 6.83
C GLU A 225 13.21 8.13 6.75
N PRO A 226 14.34 7.43 6.91
CA PRO A 226 14.40 5.96 6.79
C PRO A 226 13.44 5.21 7.72
N GLU A 227 13.11 5.79 8.87
CA GLU A 227 12.15 5.26 9.84
C GLU A 227 10.69 5.49 9.43
N GLY A 228 10.46 6.22 8.33
CA GLY A 228 9.13 6.54 7.81
C GLY A 228 8.56 7.87 8.31
N LYS A 229 9.36 8.70 8.96
CA LYS A 229 8.95 10.01 9.47
C LYS A 229 8.86 11.03 8.32
N LEU A 230 7.69 11.66 8.15
CA LEU A 230 7.48 12.72 7.15
C LEU A 230 8.04 14.04 7.67
N ILE A 231 8.91 14.67 6.91
CA ILE A 231 9.46 15.98 7.22
C ILE A 231 8.76 17.04 6.36
N LEU A 232 8.05 17.94 7.03
CA LEU A 232 7.43 19.11 6.42
C LEU A 232 8.19 20.38 6.81
N GLU A 233 8.26 21.35 5.88
CA GLU A 233 8.84 22.67 6.13
C GLU A 233 7.77 23.73 5.88
N ASP A 234 7.49 24.54 6.90
CA ASP A 234 6.49 25.60 6.81
C ASP A 234 7.03 26.87 6.10
N GLU A 235 6.16 27.87 5.92
CA GLU A 235 6.49 29.15 5.27
C GLU A 235 7.57 29.95 6.01
N LYS A 236 7.84 29.64 7.28
CA LYS A 236 8.91 30.25 8.09
C LYS A 236 10.20 29.45 8.03
N LEU A 237 10.30 28.45 7.13
CA LEU A 237 11.42 27.53 6.97
C LEU A 237 11.67 26.65 8.22
N ILE A 238 10.66 26.48 9.07
CA ILE A 238 10.74 25.60 10.24
C ILE A 238 10.39 24.18 9.81
N LYS A 239 11.32 23.25 10.02
CA LYS A 239 11.11 21.82 9.74
C LYS A 239 10.45 21.14 10.93
N ARG A 240 9.43 20.34 10.62
CA ARG A 240 8.68 19.51 11.58
C ARG A 240 8.62 18.08 11.07
N GLY A 241 8.89 17.14 11.96
CA GLY A 241 8.82 15.72 11.63
C GLY A 241 7.59 15.06 12.24
N TYR A 242 6.86 14.27 11.44
CA TYR A 242 5.60 13.64 11.82
C TYR A 242 5.65 12.13 11.62
N MET A 243 5.22 11.41 12.65
CA MET A 243 4.87 10.00 12.53
C MET A 243 3.43 9.87 12.03
N PHE A 244 3.06 8.65 11.66
CA PHE A 244 1.71 8.37 11.14
C PHE A 244 0.60 8.86 12.09
N LYS A 245 -0.40 9.58 11.55
CA LYS A 245 -1.53 10.25 12.23
C LYS A 245 -1.19 11.49 13.07
N GLU A 246 0.04 11.94 13.10
CA GLU A 246 0.39 13.20 13.76
C GLU A 246 0.13 14.42 12.87
N VAL A 247 -0.04 14.20 11.57
CA VAL A 247 -0.40 15.24 10.60
C VAL A 247 -1.47 14.74 9.64
N GLU A 248 -2.39 15.61 9.29
CA GLU A 248 -3.47 15.41 8.33
C GLU A 248 -3.24 16.27 7.07
N TYR A 249 -3.46 15.67 5.91
CA TYR A 249 -3.50 16.36 4.62
C TYR A 249 -4.90 16.95 4.43
N LEU A 250 -5.04 18.27 4.46
CA LEU A 250 -6.33 18.93 4.20
C LEU A 250 -6.59 18.96 2.69
N LEU A 251 -7.41 18.04 2.24
CA LEU A 251 -7.90 18.00 0.85
C LEU A 251 -8.93 19.10 0.63
N LYS A 252 -9.08 19.56 -0.61
CA LYS A 252 -10.06 20.61 -0.95
C LYS A 252 -11.47 20.05 -0.93
#